data_6014a4d1f1b37124b35935d1c4cc789b
#
_entry.id   6014a4d1f1b37124b35935d1c4cc789b
#
_cell.length_a   1.000
_cell.length_b   1.000
_cell.length_c   1.000
_cell.angle_alpha   90.00
_cell.angle_beta   90.00
_cell.angle_gamma   90.00
#
_symmetry.space_group_name_H-M   'P 1'
#
loop_
_entity.id
_entity.type
_entity.pdbx_description
1 polymer ?
#
loop_
_entity_poly.entity_id
_entity_poly.type
_entity_poly.pdbx_seq_one_letter_code
_entity_poly.pdbx_strand_id
1 'polypeptide(L)'
;KRPTWWTFLLFIPIINLIIIPVVWVETLRSFGKKSLLDTALAVLSLGFYLYYVNYTQTLTYREDRSLQPETKAGETVSSILFAVVVATFVHTYFIQPFTIPTSSLEKSLLIGDFLFVSKFHYGARVPNTTVGAPMVHDTLPIIKTKSYLYDNENPDSWKNKFELPYLRFPGFESVKNNDIVVFNWPADTVAKFFTKDRRYLKPVDKKSK
;
A
#
# COMPACT_ATOMS: atom_id res chain seq x y z
N LYS A 1 17.04 12.54 16.46
CA LYS A 1 16.12 11.44 16.88
C LYS A 1 14.80 11.57 16.14
N ARG A 2 14.38 10.55 15.41
CA ARG A 2 13.05 10.54 14.77
C ARG A 2 11.98 10.26 15.81
N PRO A 3 10.75 10.77 15.63
CA PRO A 3 9.64 10.50 16.55
C PRO A 3 9.35 9.01 16.67
N THR A 4 9.01 8.53 17.87
CA THR A 4 8.72 7.12 18.13
C THR A 4 7.49 6.60 17.35
N TRP A 5 6.55 7.46 16.98
CA TRP A 5 5.38 7.08 16.19
C TRP A 5 5.74 6.54 14.79
N TRP A 6 6.95 6.81 14.27
CA TRP A 6 7.43 6.18 13.03
C TRP A 6 7.46 4.67 13.09
N THR A 7 7.65 4.11 14.28
CA THR A 7 7.62 2.66 14.48
C THR A 7 6.25 2.06 14.09
N PHE A 8 5.16 2.79 14.30
CA PHE A 8 3.83 2.31 13.89
C PHE A 8 3.68 2.23 12.37
N LEU A 9 4.35 3.10 11.61
CA LEU A 9 4.30 3.07 10.15
C LEU A 9 4.93 1.80 9.55
N LEU A 10 5.83 1.14 10.28
CA LEU A 10 6.45 -0.12 9.85
C LEU A 10 5.44 -1.29 9.84
N PHE A 11 4.38 -1.19 10.64
CA PHE A 11 3.34 -2.24 10.72
C PHE A 11 2.20 -2.02 9.74
N ILE A 12 2.15 -0.87 9.06
CA ILE A 12 1.08 -0.57 8.09
C ILE A 12 1.47 -1.13 6.73
N PRO A 13 0.67 -2.07 6.16
CA PRO A 13 0.93 -2.63 4.84
C PRO A 13 1.09 -1.54 3.77
N ILE A 14 1.92 -1.80 2.77
CA ILE A 14 2.27 -0.88 1.69
C ILE A 14 3.15 0.29 2.16
N ILE A 15 2.81 0.98 3.25
CA ILE A 15 3.60 2.08 3.81
C ILE A 15 4.95 1.58 4.31
N ASN A 16 5.00 0.39 4.90
CA ASN A 16 6.25 -0.24 5.36
C ASN A 16 7.30 -0.35 4.25
N LEU A 17 6.90 -0.60 3.00
CA LEU A 17 7.81 -0.68 1.85
C LEU A 17 8.55 0.63 1.57
N ILE A 18 7.93 1.76 1.90
CA ILE A 18 8.56 3.08 1.79
C ILE A 18 9.41 3.39 3.02
N ILE A 19 8.87 3.09 4.20
CA ILE A 19 9.51 3.47 5.47
C ILE A 19 10.76 2.63 5.75
N ILE A 20 10.78 1.35 5.39
CA ILE A 20 11.95 0.47 5.62
C ILE A 20 13.22 1.04 4.94
N PRO A 21 13.25 1.35 3.62
CA PRO A 21 14.40 2.01 3.00
C PRO A 21 14.77 3.34 3.64
N VAL A 22 13.78 4.13 4.06
CA VAL A 22 14.04 5.39 4.76
C VAL A 22 14.77 5.15 6.09
N VAL A 23 14.37 4.14 6.85
CA VAL A 23 15.04 3.75 8.11
C VAL A 23 16.49 3.32 7.86
N TRP A 24 16.76 2.57 6.80
CA TRP A 24 18.15 2.19 6.45
C TRP A 24 19.03 3.42 6.18
N VAL A 25 18.54 4.33 5.34
CA VAL A 25 19.25 5.57 5.02
C VAL A 25 19.45 6.45 6.26
N GLU A 26 18.42 6.59 7.08
CA GLU A 26 18.51 7.37 8.32
C GLU A 26 19.49 6.75 9.33
N THR A 27 19.56 5.43 9.40
CA THR A 27 20.54 4.72 10.22
C THR A 27 21.97 5.07 9.77
N LEU A 28 22.29 4.93 8.48
CA LEU A 28 23.59 5.28 7.94
C LEU A 28 23.96 6.75 8.21
N ARG A 29 23.03 7.65 8.02
CA ARG A 29 23.21 9.08 8.30
C ARG A 29 23.51 9.36 9.77
N SER A 30 22.94 8.56 10.68
CA SER A 30 23.25 8.68 12.12
C SER A 30 24.68 8.30 12.46
N PHE A 31 25.33 7.52 11.61
CA PHE A 31 26.75 7.17 11.71
C PHE A 31 27.65 8.01 10.78
N GLY A 32 27.13 9.15 10.30
CA GLY A 32 27.93 10.10 9.51
C GLY A 32 28.03 9.76 8.01
N LYS A 33 27.40 8.69 7.55
CA LYS A 33 27.37 8.29 6.14
C LYS A 33 26.27 9.06 5.41
N LYS A 34 26.64 10.16 4.73
CA LYS A 34 25.71 11.08 4.08
C LYS A 34 25.83 11.11 2.56
N SER A 35 26.77 10.36 2.00
CA SER A 35 27.01 10.33 0.55
C SER A 35 25.80 9.81 -0.21
N LEU A 36 25.64 10.30 -1.44
CA LEU A 36 24.65 9.76 -2.39
C LEU A 36 24.90 8.27 -2.66
N LEU A 37 26.17 7.87 -2.74
CA LEU A 37 26.56 6.47 -2.92
C LEU A 37 26.13 5.61 -1.73
N ASP A 38 26.32 6.07 -0.49
CA ASP A 38 25.88 5.34 0.70
C ASP A 38 24.36 5.17 0.71
N THR A 39 23.63 6.21 0.30
CA THR A 39 22.17 6.17 0.19
C THR A 39 21.72 5.17 -0.89
N ALA A 40 22.33 5.23 -2.08
CA ALA A 40 22.03 4.33 -3.17
C ALA A 40 22.36 2.87 -2.81
N LEU A 41 23.52 2.62 -2.22
CA LEU A 41 23.92 1.28 -1.79
C LEU A 41 23.00 0.73 -0.70
N ALA A 42 22.54 1.54 0.25
CA ALA A 42 21.59 1.10 1.27
C ALA A 42 20.28 0.63 0.69
N VAL A 43 19.74 1.37 -0.28
CA VAL A 43 18.44 1.05 -0.91
C VAL A 43 18.58 -0.12 -1.89
N LEU A 44 19.56 -0.08 -2.80
CA LEU A 44 19.74 -1.10 -3.83
C LEU A 44 20.19 -2.46 -3.27
N SER A 45 20.92 -2.46 -2.17
CA SER A 45 21.31 -3.70 -1.47
C SER A 45 20.23 -4.22 -0.52
N LEU A 46 19.02 -3.63 -0.50
CA LEU A 46 17.95 -4.00 0.43
C LEU A 46 18.40 -3.99 1.91
N GLY A 47 19.26 -3.05 2.27
CA GLY A 47 19.80 -2.89 3.62
C GLY A 47 21.04 -3.72 3.94
N PHE A 48 21.49 -4.66 3.09
CA PHE A 48 22.71 -5.44 3.34
C PHE A 48 23.97 -4.57 3.47
N TYR A 49 23.99 -3.41 2.83
CA TYR A 49 25.07 -2.44 2.97
C TYR A 49 25.28 -1.98 4.41
N LEU A 50 24.25 -1.97 5.27
CA LEU A 50 24.39 -1.64 6.69
C LEU A 50 25.30 -2.64 7.40
N TYR A 51 25.16 -3.94 7.10
CA TYR A 51 26.03 -4.98 7.66
C TYR A 51 27.46 -4.78 7.22
N TYR A 52 27.69 -4.54 5.93
CA TYR A 52 29.03 -4.27 5.42
C TYR A 52 29.67 -3.09 6.16
N VAL A 53 28.99 -1.97 6.27
CA VAL A 53 29.51 -0.78 6.97
C VAL A 53 29.76 -1.05 8.45
N ASN A 54 28.87 -1.79 9.11
CA ASN A 54 29.00 -2.10 10.54
C ASN A 54 30.21 -2.99 10.85
N TYR A 55 30.55 -3.95 9.98
CA TYR A 55 31.65 -4.88 10.23
C TYR A 55 33.00 -4.41 9.68
N THR A 56 33.01 -3.53 8.69
CA THR A 56 34.28 -3.11 8.01
C THR A 56 34.75 -1.73 8.41
N GLN A 57 33.92 -0.91 9.06
CA GLN A 57 34.25 0.48 9.34
C GLN A 57 34.05 0.83 10.81
N THR A 58 34.96 1.65 11.35
CA THR A 58 34.79 2.23 12.68
C THR A 58 33.77 3.36 12.60
N LEU A 59 32.62 3.15 13.19
CA LEU A 59 31.48 4.08 13.15
C LEU A 59 31.36 4.83 14.47
N THR A 60 31.18 6.14 14.39
CA THR A 60 30.86 6.98 15.54
C THR A 60 29.44 7.51 15.42
N TYR A 61 28.61 7.23 16.42
CA TYR A 61 27.25 7.77 16.46
C TYR A 61 27.27 9.29 16.64
N ARG A 62 26.50 9.99 15.83
CA ARG A 62 26.34 11.46 15.90
C ARG A 62 24.98 11.80 16.50
N GLU A 63 25.00 12.31 17.72
CA GLU A 63 23.76 12.68 18.42
C GLU A 63 23.18 14.00 17.89
N ASP A 64 24.04 14.97 17.55
CA ASP A 64 23.65 16.34 17.13
C ASP A 64 23.36 16.46 15.63
N ARG A 65 22.86 15.42 15.03
CA ARG A 65 22.53 15.43 13.61
C ARG A 65 21.26 16.22 13.32
N SER A 66 21.31 17.14 12.34
CA SER A 66 20.09 17.72 11.76
C SER A 66 19.24 16.64 11.10
N LEU A 67 17.94 16.68 11.35
CA LEU A 67 16.95 15.82 10.71
C LEU A 67 16.44 16.39 9.37
N GLN A 68 16.78 17.64 9.08
CA GLN A 68 16.44 18.28 7.82
C GLN A 68 17.42 17.88 6.72
N PRO A 69 16.95 17.73 5.49
CA PRO A 69 17.81 17.50 4.33
C PRO A 69 18.79 18.67 4.14
N GLU A 70 20.05 18.39 3.86
CA GLU A 70 21.09 19.39 3.63
C GLU A 70 21.10 19.90 2.18
N THR A 71 20.42 19.23 1.26
CA THR A 71 20.39 19.55 -0.15
C THR A 71 18.97 19.77 -0.66
N LYS A 72 18.79 20.68 -1.63
CA LYS A 72 17.50 20.91 -2.28
C LYS A 72 16.88 19.63 -2.86
N ALA A 73 17.70 18.78 -3.49
CA ALA A 73 17.25 17.49 -4.00
C ALA A 73 16.75 16.56 -2.87
N GLY A 74 17.46 16.52 -1.75
CA GLY A 74 17.03 15.77 -0.57
C GLY A 74 15.74 16.30 0.04
N GLU A 75 15.53 17.59 0.05
CA GLU A 75 14.29 18.23 0.50
C GLU A 75 13.11 17.84 -0.42
N THR A 76 13.29 17.93 -1.73
CA THR A 76 12.26 17.52 -2.71
C THR A 76 11.91 16.04 -2.55
N VAL A 77 12.89 15.15 -2.46
CA VAL A 77 12.65 13.71 -2.27
C VAL A 77 11.93 13.44 -0.95
N SER A 78 12.34 14.08 0.13
CA SER A 78 11.68 13.95 1.44
C SER A 78 10.22 14.40 1.41
N SER A 79 9.94 15.53 0.74
CA SER A 79 8.58 16.06 0.59
C SER A 79 7.70 15.14 -0.25
N ILE A 80 8.22 14.61 -1.35
CA ILE A 80 7.49 13.64 -2.19
C ILE A 80 7.20 12.36 -1.40
N LEU A 81 8.19 11.79 -0.71
CA LEU A 81 7.99 10.59 0.11
C LEU A 81 6.95 10.83 1.20
N PHE A 82 7.01 11.96 1.88
CA PHE A 82 6.02 12.33 2.88
C PHE A 82 4.62 12.40 2.27
N ALA A 83 4.46 13.10 1.14
CA ALA A 83 3.19 13.23 0.44
C ALA A 83 2.64 11.86 0.03
N VAL A 84 3.47 10.97 -0.52
CA VAL A 84 3.06 9.61 -0.91
C VAL A 84 2.63 8.78 0.30
N VAL A 85 3.35 8.84 1.41
CA VAL A 85 2.99 8.12 2.65
C VAL A 85 1.64 8.61 3.18
N VAL A 86 1.45 9.94 3.30
CA VAL A 86 0.20 10.53 3.79
C VAL A 86 -0.96 10.22 2.85
N ALA A 87 -0.77 10.39 1.55
CA ALA A 87 -1.81 10.10 0.58
C ALA A 87 -2.20 8.61 0.59
N THR A 88 -1.22 7.70 0.63
CA THR A 88 -1.49 6.25 0.74
C THR A 88 -2.28 5.93 2.01
N PHE A 89 -1.92 6.52 3.14
CA PHE A 89 -2.62 6.32 4.41
C PHE A 89 -4.07 6.81 4.34
N VAL A 90 -4.28 8.04 3.84
CA VAL A 90 -5.61 8.63 3.72
C VAL A 90 -6.49 7.84 2.75
N HIS A 91 -5.95 7.47 1.58
CA HIS A 91 -6.71 6.71 0.57
C HIS A 91 -7.01 5.28 1.02
N THR A 92 -6.15 4.67 1.80
CA THR A 92 -6.35 3.30 2.27
C THR A 92 -7.39 3.23 3.38
N TYR A 93 -7.36 4.15 4.33
CA TYR A 93 -8.12 4.02 5.58
C TYR A 93 -9.25 5.04 5.77
N PHE A 94 -9.22 6.17 5.07
CA PHE A 94 -10.19 7.24 5.29
C PHE A 94 -11.09 7.49 4.09
N ILE A 95 -10.55 8.06 3.03
CA ILE A 95 -11.34 8.53 1.89
C ILE A 95 -10.61 8.18 0.60
N GLN A 96 -11.33 7.55 -0.31
CA GLN A 96 -10.79 7.19 -1.63
C GLN A 96 -11.65 7.81 -2.74
N PRO A 97 -11.04 8.55 -3.69
CA PRO A 97 -11.74 9.01 -4.86
C PRO A 97 -11.96 7.86 -5.85
N PHE A 98 -13.15 7.83 -6.44
CA PHE A 98 -13.52 6.95 -7.54
C PHE A 98 -14.16 7.74 -8.66
N THR A 99 -13.99 7.28 -9.89
CA THR A 99 -14.72 7.77 -11.06
C THR A 99 -15.83 6.80 -11.41
N ILE A 100 -16.99 7.32 -11.84
CA ILE A 100 -18.10 6.49 -12.30
C ILE A 100 -17.80 5.97 -13.73
N PRO A 101 -17.59 4.65 -13.91
CA PRO A 101 -17.16 4.11 -15.20
C PRO A 101 -18.33 3.73 -16.11
N THR A 102 -19.54 3.62 -15.60
CA THR A 102 -20.70 3.08 -16.31
C THR A 102 -21.97 3.90 -16.09
N SER A 103 -22.91 3.82 -17.03
CA SER A 103 -24.19 4.53 -17.00
C SER A 103 -25.27 3.90 -16.10
N SER A 104 -24.95 2.88 -15.32
CA SER A 104 -25.95 2.18 -14.48
C SER A 104 -26.63 3.07 -13.43
N LEU A 105 -26.03 4.20 -13.09
CA LEU A 105 -26.53 5.20 -12.15
C LEU A 105 -26.84 6.55 -12.81
N GLU A 106 -27.06 6.58 -14.12
CA GLU A 106 -27.15 7.79 -14.95
C GLU A 106 -28.18 8.82 -14.47
N LYS A 107 -29.21 8.40 -13.76
CA LYS A 107 -30.21 9.32 -13.16
C LYS A 107 -29.69 10.05 -11.92
N SER A 108 -28.63 9.55 -11.28
CA SER A 108 -28.07 10.12 -10.06
C SER A 108 -26.62 10.55 -10.23
N LEU A 109 -25.83 9.79 -10.99
CA LEU A 109 -24.41 10.04 -11.24
C LEU A 109 -24.13 9.79 -12.72
N LEU A 110 -23.42 10.71 -13.35
CA LEU A 110 -23.03 10.60 -14.76
C LEU A 110 -21.72 9.84 -14.91
N ILE A 111 -21.50 9.28 -16.11
CA ILE A 111 -20.20 8.68 -16.47
C ILE A 111 -19.13 9.78 -16.41
N GLY A 112 -18.04 9.50 -15.70
CA GLY A 112 -16.94 10.45 -15.52
C GLY A 112 -17.04 11.31 -14.27
N ASP A 113 -18.17 11.28 -13.55
CA ASP A 113 -18.27 11.96 -12.26
C ASP A 113 -17.29 11.38 -11.24
N PHE A 114 -16.77 12.24 -10.39
CA PHE A 114 -15.91 11.87 -9.27
C PHE A 114 -16.71 11.83 -7.98
N LEU A 115 -16.51 10.77 -7.22
CA LEU A 115 -17.08 10.64 -5.89
C LEU A 115 -16.01 10.25 -4.87
N PHE A 116 -16.19 10.69 -3.65
CA PHE A 116 -15.36 10.29 -2.51
C PHE A 116 -16.08 9.23 -1.69
N VAL A 117 -15.45 8.06 -1.59
CA VAL A 117 -15.94 6.96 -0.76
C VAL A 117 -15.29 7.03 0.61
N SER A 118 -16.11 7.22 1.63
CA SER A 118 -15.67 7.15 3.02
C SER A 118 -15.52 5.70 3.45
N LYS A 119 -14.36 5.36 4.00
CA LYS A 119 -14.05 4.00 4.46
C LYS A 119 -14.26 3.82 5.95
N PHE A 120 -14.25 4.89 6.71
CA PHE A 120 -14.31 4.81 8.17
C PHE A 120 -15.73 4.64 8.71
N HIS A 121 -16.79 5.01 7.98
CA HIS A 121 -18.17 4.84 8.44
C HIS A 121 -18.48 3.37 8.77
N TYR A 122 -18.19 2.47 7.83
CA TYR A 122 -18.41 1.02 8.01
C TYR A 122 -17.13 0.24 8.39
N GLY A 123 -16.09 0.96 8.77
CA GLY A 123 -14.78 0.41 9.12
C GLY A 123 -13.87 0.17 7.92
N ALA A 124 -12.68 0.74 7.97
CA ALA A 124 -11.68 0.58 6.94
C ALA A 124 -11.13 -0.86 6.92
N ARG A 125 -11.04 -1.43 5.73
CA ARG A 125 -10.41 -2.73 5.50
C ARG A 125 -8.89 -2.57 5.41
N VAL A 126 -8.15 -3.38 6.15
CA VAL A 126 -6.70 -3.48 6.00
C VAL A 126 -6.39 -4.20 4.68
N PRO A 127 -5.44 -3.73 3.87
CA PRO A 127 -5.03 -4.43 2.66
C PRO A 127 -4.56 -5.85 2.96
N ASN A 128 -5.06 -6.82 2.23
CA ASN A 128 -4.66 -8.23 2.41
C ASN A 128 -3.22 -8.47 1.95
N THR A 129 -2.74 -7.71 0.96
CA THR A 129 -1.41 -7.84 0.42
C THR A 129 -0.45 -6.89 1.12
N THR A 130 0.66 -7.42 1.62
CA THR A 130 1.72 -6.62 2.26
C THR A 130 2.58 -5.87 1.25
N VAL A 131 2.65 -6.37 0.03
CA VAL A 131 3.49 -5.84 -1.04
C VAL A 131 2.60 -5.26 -2.13
N GLY A 132 2.64 -3.95 -2.28
CA GLY A 132 1.88 -3.23 -3.30
C GLY A 132 2.48 -1.86 -3.59
N ALA A 133 2.29 -1.36 -4.81
CA ALA A 133 2.70 -0.02 -5.15
C ALA A 133 1.73 1.00 -4.52
N PRO A 134 2.24 1.99 -3.79
CA PRO A 134 1.40 3.01 -3.18
C PRO A 134 0.71 3.84 -4.26
N MET A 135 -0.55 4.22 -4.04
CA MET A 135 -1.34 5.08 -4.92
C MET A 135 -1.62 4.52 -6.33
N VAL A 136 -1.27 3.28 -6.61
CA VAL A 136 -1.50 2.65 -7.91
C VAL A 136 -2.57 1.57 -7.78
N HIS A 137 -3.61 1.67 -8.60
CA HIS A 137 -4.66 0.66 -8.70
C HIS A 137 -4.32 -0.33 -9.80
N ASP A 138 -4.56 -1.60 -9.55
CA ASP A 138 -4.47 -2.75 -10.44
C ASP A 138 -3.13 -2.92 -11.17
N THR A 139 -2.74 -2.03 -12.09
CA THR A 139 -1.55 -2.18 -12.93
C THR A 139 -0.64 -0.96 -12.89
N LEU A 140 0.67 -1.22 -12.87
CA LEU A 140 1.68 -0.17 -12.97
C LEU A 140 1.66 0.44 -14.38
N PRO A 141 1.58 1.78 -14.52
CA PRO A 141 1.36 2.43 -15.81
C PRO A 141 2.51 2.23 -16.81
N ILE A 142 3.74 2.07 -16.36
CA ILE A 142 4.93 1.92 -17.21
C ILE A 142 5.19 0.46 -17.53
N ILE A 143 5.17 -0.41 -16.52
CA ILE A 143 5.61 -1.82 -16.64
C ILE A 143 4.44 -2.72 -17.01
N LYS A 144 3.19 -2.25 -16.90
CA LYS A 144 1.94 -3.00 -17.16
C LYS A 144 1.82 -4.31 -16.35
N THR A 145 2.54 -4.43 -15.25
CA THR A 145 2.42 -5.54 -14.30
C THR A 145 1.45 -5.18 -13.18
N LYS A 146 0.92 -6.17 -12.46
CA LYS A 146 0.07 -5.95 -11.29
C LYS A 146 0.80 -5.08 -10.28
N SER A 147 0.09 -4.10 -9.71
CA SER A 147 0.62 -3.17 -8.71
C SER A 147 0.78 -3.81 -7.32
N TYR A 148 0.28 -5.01 -7.13
CA TYR A 148 0.30 -5.76 -5.88
C TYR A 148 0.71 -7.22 -6.09
N LEU A 149 1.33 -7.80 -5.08
CA LEU A 149 1.79 -9.18 -5.10
C LEU A 149 0.65 -10.12 -4.69
N TYR A 150 -0.21 -10.43 -5.64
CA TYR A 150 -1.32 -11.37 -5.49
C TYR A 150 -1.66 -12.00 -6.84
N ASP A 151 -2.04 -13.26 -6.85
CA ASP A 151 -2.41 -14.00 -8.05
C ASP A 151 -3.87 -14.45 -7.95
N ASN A 152 -4.73 -13.77 -8.71
CA ASN A 152 -6.17 -14.07 -8.74
C ASN A 152 -6.50 -15.34 -9.53
N GLU A 153 -5.58 -15.75 -10.44
CA GLU A 153 -5.83 -16.87 -11.35
C GLU A 153 -5.42 -18.21 -10.72
N ASN A 154 -4.37 -18.19 -9.90
CA ASN A 154 -3.84 -19.38 -9.25
C ASN A 154 -3.81 -19.22 -7.72
N PRO A 155 -4.79 -19.77 -7.00
CA PRO A 155 -4.85 -19.68 -5.54
C PRO A 155 -3.63 -20.28 -4.83
N ASP A 156 -2.98 -21.28 -5.44
CA ASP A 156 -1.83 -21.99 -4.87
C ASP A 156 -0.49 -21.30 -5.18
N SER A 157 -0.53 -20.12 -5.80
CA SER A 157 0.67 -19.36 -6.13
C SER A 157 1.44 -18.95 -4.87
N TRP A 158 2.78 -18.99 -4.99
CA TRP A 158 3.66 -18.51 -3.91
C TRP A 158 3.40 -17.07 -3.51
N LYS A 159 2.87 -16.23 -4.40
CA LYS A 159 2.51 -14.83 -4.15
C LYS A 159 1.45 -14.70 -3.07
N ASN A 160 0.51 -15.65 -3.03
CA ASN A 160 -0.61 -15.64 -2.08
C ASN A 160 -0.19 -16.09 -0.67
N LYS A 161 1.01 -16.65 -0.51
CA LYS A 161 1.55 -17.00 0.81
C LYS A 161 1.85 -15.80 1.70
N PHE A 162 1.98 -14.62 1.11
CA PHE A 162 2.21 -13.36 1.83
C PHE A 162 0.91 -12.58 2.09
N GLU A 163 -0.23 -13.21 1.87
CA GLU A 163 -1.52 -12.59 2.15
C GLU A 163 -1.78 -12.53 3.65
N LEU A 164 -2.19 -11.35 4.10
CA LEU A 164 -2.64 -11.14 5.47
C LEU A 164 -4.07 -11.65 5.65
N PRO A 165 -4.42 -12.13 6.85
CA PRO A 165 -5.80 -12.46 7.15
C PRO A 165 -6.71 -11.25 6.97
N TYR A 166 -7.97 -11.51 6.63
CA TYR A 166 -8.97 -10.44 6.52
C TYR A 166 -9.11 -9.72 7.86
N LEU A 167 -8.78 -8.43 7.85
CA LEU A 167 -8.95 -7.55 9.01
C LEU A 167 -9.69 -6.28 8.59
N ARG A 168 -10.72 -5.94 9.33
CA ARG A 168 -11.45 -4.69 9.20
C ARG A 168 -11.53 -3.99 10.56
N PHE A 169 -11.24 -2.70 10.56
CA PHE A 169 -11.43 -1.89 11.77
C PHE A 169 -12.92 -1.74 12.07
N PRO A 170 -13.29 -1.54 13.34
CA PRO A 170 -14.67 -1.22 13.69
C PRO A 170 -15.11 0.07 13.00
N GLY A 171 -16.33 0.08 12.47
CA GLY A 171 -16.94 1.26 11.89
C GLY A 171 -17.70 2.07 12.95
N PHE A 172 -18.06 3.30 12.60
CA PHE A 172 -18.91 4.15 13.44
C PHE A 172 -20.39 3.78 13.29
N GLU A 173 -20.76 3.17 12.17
CA GLU A 173 -22.13 2.82 11.83
C GLU A 173 -22.25 1.41 11.29
N SER A 174 -23.46 0.83 11.40
CA SER A 174 -23.84 -0.40 10.74
C SER A 174 -24.66 -0.09 9.50
N VAL A 175 -24.52 -0.91 8.46
CA VAL A 175 -25.28 -0.77 7.21
C VAL A 175 -26.76 -0.91 7.48
N LYS A 176 -27.57 0.04 7.01
CA LYS A 176 -29.02 0.09 7.12
C LYS A 176 -29.68 0.01 5.75
N ASN A 177 -30.99 -0.28 5.75
CA ASN A 177 -31.77 -0.24 4.52
C ASN A 177 -31.77 1.19 3.93
N ASN A 178 -31.59 1.28 2.62
CA ASN A 178 -31.49 2.52 1.84
C ASN A 178 -30.16 3.28 1.97
N ASP A 179 -29.14 2.74 2.64
CA ASP A 179 -27.82 3.32 2.62
C ASP A 179 -27.19 3.19 1.22
N ILE A 180 -26.53 4.26 0.78
CA ILE A 180 -25.73 4.25 -0.45
C ILE A 180 -24.35 3.73 -0.09
N VAL A 181 -24.03 2.52 -0.52
CA VAL A 181 -22.79 1.84 -0.17
C VAL A 181 -21.98 1.43 -1.41
N VAL A 182 -20.67 1.46 -1.29
CA VAL A 182 -19.75 0.85 -2.25
C VAL A 182 -19.23 -0.45 -1.65
N PHE A 183 -19.38 -1.54 -2.35
CA PHE A 183 -18.95 -2.85 -1.90
C PHE A 183 -18.18 -3.60 -2.98
N ASN A 184 -17.31 -4.51 -2.56
CA ASN A 184 -16.64 -5.42 -3.48
C ASN A 184 -17.58 -6.58 -3.79
N TRP A 185 -17.79 -6.85 -5.07
CA TRP A 185 -18.60 -7.97 -5.49
C TRP A 185 -17.91 -9.28 -5.10
N PRO A 186 -18.58 -10.19 -4.38
CA PRO A 186 -17.97 -11.46 -3.99
C PRO A 186 -17.84 -12.37 -5.23
N ALA A 187 -16.59 -12.60 -5.65
CA ALA A 187 -16.31 -13.40 -6.84
C ALA A 187 -16.68 -14.89 -6.69
N ASP A 188 -16.72 -15.37 -5.45
CA ASP A 188 -16.88 -16.80 -5.14
C ASP A 188 -18.31 -17.32 -5.20
N THR A 189 -19.31 -16.42 -5.14
CA THR A 189 -20.72 -16.80 -4.99
C THR A 189 -21.60 -16.28 -6.12
N VAL A 190 -21.02 -15.59 -7.12
CA VAL A 190 -21.83 -14.87 -8.10
C VAL A 190 -21.53 -15.34 -9.52
N ALA A 191 -22.61 -15.58 -10.28
CA ALA A 191 -22.52 -15.80 -11.71
C ALA A 191 -22.00 -14.55 -12.42
N LYS A 192 -21.13 -14.72 -13.40
CA LYS A 192 -20.75 -13.64 -14.32
C LYS A 192 -22.00 -13.21 -15.10
N PHE A 193 -22.55 -12.04 -14.79
CA PHE A 193 -23.78 -11.52 -15.38
C PHE A 193 -23.76 -11.42 -16.91
N PHE A 194 -22.58 -11.24 -17.49
CA PHE A 194 -22.41 -11.00 -18.92
C PHE A 194 -21.95 -12.22 -19.72
N THR A 195 -21.82 -13.38 -19.08
CA THR A 195 -21.53 -14.63 -19.81
C THR A 195 -22.79 -15.44 -20.01
N LYS A 196 -23.01 -15.94 -21.24
CA LYS A 196 -24.16 -16.81 -21.57
C LYS A 196 -24.30 -18.03 -20.66
N ASP A 197 -23.19 -18.50 -20.10
CA ASP A 197 -23.15 -19.72 -19.30
C ASP A 197 -23.57 -19.53 -17.84
N ARG A 198 -23.71 -18.33 -17.33
CA ARG A 198 -24.08 -18.05 -15.92
C ARG A 198 -23.44 -19.00 -14.90
N ARG A 199 -22.24 -19.46 -15.19
CA ARG A 199 -21.51 -20.36 -14.28
C ARG A 199 -21.09 -19.56 -13.08
N TYR A 200 -21.42 -20.07 -11.91
CA TYR A 200 -20.87 -19.55 -10.67
C TYR A 200 -19.35 -19.74 -10.69
N LEU A 201 -18.63 -18.68 -10.41
CA LEU A 201 -17.20 -18.79 -10.15
C LEU A 201 -17.06 -19.50 -8.80
N LYS A 202 -17.03 -20.82 -8.82
CA LYS A 202 -16.79 -21.60 -7.61
C LYS A 202 -15.34 -22.06 -7.59
N PRO A 203 -14.53 -21.56 -6.66
CA PRO A 203 -13.31 -22.24 -6.27
C PRO A 203 -13.60 -23.56 -5.54
N VAL A 204 -14.82 -23.69 -4.99
CA VAL A 204 -15.19 -24.78 -4.09
C VAL A 204 -15.32 -26.13 -4.80
N ASP A 205 -15.65 -26.16 -6.08
CA ASP A 205 -15.86 -27.44 -6.79
C ASP A 205 -14.57 -28.22 -7.06
N LYS A 206 -13.40 -27.64 -6.81
CA LYS A 206 -12.11 -28.37 -6.86
C LYS A 206 -11.75 -29.11 -5.58
N LYS A 207 -12.41 -28.84 -4.46
CA LYS A 207 -12.16 -29.49 -3.17
C LYS A 207 -13.16 -30.59 -2.80
N SER A 208 -14.18 -30.81 -3.62
CA SER A 208 -15.20 -31.82 -3.40
C SER A 208 -15.01 -33.05 -4.32
N LYS A 209 -13.77 -33.33 -4.73
CA LYS A 209 -13.43 -34.60 -5.37
C LYS A 209 -12.37 -35.33 -4.57
#